data_239ebeb117c8516a129e51a51e8d891e
#
_entry.id   239ebeb117c8516a129e51a51e8d891e
#
_cell.length_a   1.000
_cell.length_b   1.000
_cell.length_c   1.000
_cell.angle_alpha   90.00
_cell.angle_beta   90.00
_cell.angle_gamma   90.00
#
_symmetry.space_group_name_H-M   'P 1'
#
loop_
_entity.id
_entity.type
_entity.pdbx_description
1 polymer ?
#
loop_
_entity_poly.entity_id
_entity_poly.type
_entity_poly.pdbx_seq_one_letter_code
_entity_poly.pdbx_strand_id
1 'polypeptide(L)'
;MAEIQNPNQQGGGGGFDSRSLFGFMIVFVLLIVAFQIWGPKKPETPADHPQQKTPAAQSAAPTPIATPAPVTESRAARSSTRHKAAPPAANTVQASGATETIVENELYRIVFTNRGAEVKSWILKKYKNDDGKPLDLVNADAAGKFGLPLSLFAYDAGLRNRLNTSLYVPSATGTIAAPGTLSFDYSVDGLAVHKSFTFDSSYVIHADVSVTQNGTPVAAFLSWPGGLGDQNTLQQYATAAFADSLSGKTDQVQGKKVVGGDTLHGTFDYAGVADLYFAAIFMPDSPSDTSVVTLHDQIDIPKDRQHPQPNAVEPEPLLGAAIGSNDGVLHTKLFAGPKLLDLLQTVHAANGENLESVVSFGWWGWVAKPMLLVLRFFVMHGIPNWGWAILVLTIILNVAMMPTRVMMMKSSLKMQRIQPQIDAIKARYAKYKTTDPRRQDMNKEMFDLQRKEGVNMFGGCLPMLLQYPLLFGFYRMLMYAIELRQAHWMWLPDLSAPDPLHVLPVFVIVSMFLSQFFTPSPGMDQSQQRMMAFMMPAIFGVMMWNIGSGVALYWAGSNLLGVAQQMVMNRTSMGQEMRAIQARRAARKKK
;
A
#
# COMPACT_ATOMS: atom_id res chain seq x y z
N MET A 1 58.44 33.48 -26.22
CA MET A 1 57.88 33.23 -24.89
C MET A 1 57.34 31.82 -24.89
N ALA A 2 58.02 30.89 -24.25
CA ALA A 2 57.65 29.51 -24.21
C ALA A 2 56.72 29.31 -22.98
N GLU A 3 55.49 28.84 -23.23
CA GLU A 3 54.49 28.55 -22.23
C GLU A 3 54.89 27.25 -21.52
N ILE A 4 55.16 27.32 -20.25
CA ILE A 4 55.49 26.20 -19.38
C ILE A 4 54.19 25.46 -19.08
N GLN A 5 53.89 24.37 -19.76
CA GLN A 5 52.82 23.45 -19.43
C GLN A 5 53.15 22.71 -18.13
N ASN A 6 52.26 22.82 -17.17
CA ASN A 6 52.32 22.21 -15.86
C ASN A 6 52.09 20.67 -15.96
N PRO A 7 53.05 19.79 -15.60
CA PRO A 7 52.96 18.34 -15.82
C PRO A 7 51.98 17.60 -14.89
N ASN A 8 51.19 18.29 -14.08
CA ASN A 8 50.35 17.68 -13.05
C ASN A 8 48.85 17.54 -13.40
N GLN A 9 48.47 17.72 -14.69
CA GLN A 9 47.05 17.56 -15.13
C GLN A 9 46.76 16.25 -15.87
N GLN A 10 47.59 15.24 -15.82
CA GLN A 10 47.30 13.91 -16.35
C GLN A 10 47.43 12.82 -15.29
N GLY A 11 46.48 12.84 -14.33
CA GLY A 11 46.31 11.78 -13.35
C GLY A 11 45.11 10.89 -13.70
N GLY A 12 45.18 10.10 -14.74
CA GLY A 12 44.23 9.03 -15.03
C GLY A 12 44.43 7.87 -14.07
N GLY A 13 43.89 7.91 -12.86
CA GLY A 13 43.89 6.77 -11.94
C GLY A 13 42.90 5.71 -12.37
N GLY A 14 43.37 4.49 -12.64
CA GLY A 14 42.53 3.29 -12.84
C GLY A 14 41.92 2.81 -11.53
N GLY A 15 40.98 3.52 -11.03
CA GLY A 15 39.92 3.13 -10.10
C GLY A 15 38.62 3.38 -10.84
N PHE A 16 37.54 2.79 -10.44
CA PHE A 16 36.23 3.06 -11.03
C PHE A 16 36.16 4.52 -11.48
N ASP A 17 36.12 4.71 -12.80
CA ASP A 17 36.09 6.04 -13.38
C ASP A 17 34.91 6.80 -12.77
N SER A 18 35.04 8.10 -12.50
CA SER A 18 33.96 8.90 -11.95
C SER A 18 32.66 8.74 -12.77
N ARG A 19 32.80 8.48 -14.08
CA ARG A 19 31.70 8.13 -14.99
C ARG A 19 31.13 6.75 -14.71
N SER A 20 31.93 5.74 -14.36
CA SER A 20 31.43 4.41 -14.01
C SER A 20 30.82 4.39 -12.61
N LEU A 21 31.31 5.22 -11.67
CA LEU A 21 30.67 5.40 -10.36
C LEU A 21 29.37 6.17 -10.48
N PHE A 22 29.33 7.20 -11.31
CA PHE A 22 28.09 7.92 -11.64
C PHE A 22 27.10 7.00 -12.37
N GLY A 23 27.58 6.18 -13.30
CA GLY A 23 26.80 5.15 -13.96
C GLY A 23 26.28 4.09 -12.98
N PHE A 24 27.11 3.60 -12.05
CA PHE A 24 26.71 2.67 -11.00
C PHE A 24 25.69 3.29 -10.05
N MET A 25 25.84 4.56 -9.74
CA MET A 25 24.91 5.29 -8.88
C MET A 25 23.58 5.56 -9.58
N ILE A 26 23.61 5.92 -10.87
CA ILE A 26 22.40 6.01 -11.70
C ILE A 26 21.73 4.63 -11.79
N VAL A 27 22.48 3.57 -12.04
CA VAL A 27 21.96 2.19 -12.07
C VAL A 27 21.42 1.79 -10.69
N PHE A 28 22.07 2.18 -9.59
CA PHE A 28 21.59 1.91 -8.23
C PHE A 28 20.31 2.69 -7.90
N VAL A 29 20.25 3.97 -8.28
CA VAL A 29 19.02 4.78 -8.15
C VAL A 29 17.93 4.24 -9.08
N LEU A 30 18.27 3.87 -10.32
CA LEU A 30 17.34 3.22 -11.25
C LEU A 30 16.91 1.84 -10.75
N LEU A 31 17.78 1.08 -10.08
CA LEU A 31 17.41 -0.18 -9.43
C LEU A 31 16.49 0.06 -8.22
N ILE A 32 16.73 1.10 -7.42
CA ILE A 32 15.80 1.48 -6.34
C ILE A 32 14.46 1.93 -6.91
N VAL A 33 14.48 2.77 -7.93
CA VAL A 33 13.27 3.24 -8.63
C VAL A 33 12.59 2.08 -9.37
N ALA A 34 13.35 1.25 -10.07
CA ALA A 34 12.83 0.04 -10.71
C ALA A 34 12.31 -0.97 -9.68
N PHE A 35 12.94 -1.06 -8.51
CA PHE A 35 12.47 -1.91 -7.41
C PHE A 35 11.23 -1.33 -6.72
N GLN A 36 11.06 -0.01 -6.71
CA GLN A 36 9.80 0.62 -6.27
C GLN A 36 8.68 0.48 -7.31
N ILE A 37 9.02 0.52 -8.61
CA ILE A 37 8.06 0.42 -9.72
C ILE A 37 7.84 -1.05 -10.14
N TRP A 38 8.90 -1.87 -10.09
CA TRP A 38 8.93 -3.26 -10.55
C TRP A 38 9.49 -4.22 -9.49
N GLY A 39 9.35 -3.91 -8.19
CA GLY A 39 9.69 -4.87 -7.13
C GLY A 39 9.19 -6.26 -7.53
N PRO A 40 9.79 -7.38 -7.06
CA PRO A 40 9.50 -8.69 -7.60
C PRO A 40 8.00 -8.87 -7.67
N LYS A 41 7.47 -8.77 -8.89
CA LYS A 41 6.14 -9.26 -9.20
C LYS A 41 6.17 -10.69 -8.67
N LYS A 42 5.27 -11.04 -7.74
CA LYS A 42 4.93 -12.44 -7.55
C LYS A 42 4.97 -13.07 -8.95
N PRO A 43 5.59 -14.25 -9.13
CA PRO A 43 5.51 -14.89 -10.43
C PRO A 43 4.03 -14.85 -10.80
N GLU A 44 3.75 -14.13 -11.87
CA GLU A 44 2.45 -14.17 -12.52
C GLU A 44 2.32 -15.62 -12.97
N THR A 45 1.74 -16.45 -12.11
CA THR A 45 1.02 -17.60 -12.63
C THR A 45 -0.03 -16.92 -13.49
N PRO A 46 -0.08 -17.16 -14.81
CA PRO A 46 -1.17 -16.65 -15.61
C PRO A 46 -2.43 -17.10 -14.87
N ALA A 47 -3.19 -16.16 -14.37
CA ALA A 47 -4.55 -16.43 -14.04
C ALA A 47 -5.16 -16.80 -15.38
N ASP A 48 -5.28 -18.10 -15.64
CA ASP A 48 -6.14 -18.67 -16.64
C ASP A 48 -7.58 -18.34 -16.21
N HIS A 49 -7.89 -17.05 -16.28
CA HIS A 49 -9.27 -16.64 -16.37
C HIS A 49 -9.66 -16.95 -17.82
N PRO A 50 -10.55 -17.91 -18.06
CA PRO A 50 -11.06 -18.11 -19.39
C PRO A 50 -11.75 -16.81 -19.81
N GLN A 51 -11.06 -16.01 -20.58
CA GLN A 51 -11.70 -14.94 -21.33
C GLN A 51 -12.64 -15.59 -22.33
N GLN A 52 -13.87 -15.80 -21.93
CA GLN A 52 -14.94 -16.09 -22.83
C GLN A 52 -15.23 -14.82 -23.61
N LYS A 53 -14.52 -14.68 -24.74
CA LYS A 53 -14.83 -13.67 -25.75
C LYS A 53 -16.25 -13.92 -26.19
N THR A 54 -17.17 -13.07 -25.80
CA THR A 54 -18.50 -12.98 -26.38
C THR A 54 -18.31 -12.59 -27.85
N PRO A 55 -18.81 -13.37 -28.81
CA PRO A 55 -18.72 -12.98 -30.22
C PRO A 55 -19.55 -11.72 -30.43
N ALA A 56 -18.94 -10.73 -31.02
CA ALA A 56 -19.61 -9.53 -31.51
C ALA A 56 -20.79 -9.95 -32.41
N ALA A 57 -21.97 -9.51 -32.05
CA ALA A 57 -23.17 -9.66 -32.86
C ALA A 57 -22.98 -8.94 -34.21
N GLN A 58 -22.74 -9.69 -35.26
CA GLN A 58 -22.84 -9.21 -36.62
C GLN A 58 -24.32 -8.99 -36.93
N SER A 59 -24.64 -7.74 -37.23
CA SER A 59 -25.90 -7.30 -37.84
C SER A 59 -26.13 -8.05 -39.15
N ALA A 60 -27.11 -8.93 -39.20
CA ALA A 60 -27.60 -9.55 -40.41
C ALA A 60 -28.91 -8.86 -40.81
N ALA A 61 -28.94 -8.38 -42.03
CA ALA A 61 -30.06 -7.73 -42.70
C ALA A 61 -31.24 -8.69 -42.93
N PRO A 62 -32.46 -8.19 -43.08
CA PRO A 62 -33.67 -9.01 -43.19
C PRO A 62 -33.89 -9.56 -44.61
N THR A 63 -34.29 -10.80 -44.72
CA THR A 63 -34.82 -11.40 -45.95
C THR A 63 -36.26 -11.90 -45.75
N PRO A 64 -37.07 -11.96 -46.78
CA PRO A 64 -38.49 -11.64 -46.69
C PRO A 64 -39.44 -12.85 -46.51
N ILE A 65 -40.61 -12.49 -46.10
CA ILE A 65 -41.86 -13.15 -45.85
C ILE A 65 -42.24 -14.22 -46.92
N ALA A 66 -42.64 -15.40 -46.48
CA ALA A 66 -43.49 -16.32 -47.25
C ALA A 66 -44.81 -16.58 -46.52
N THR A 67 -45.88 -16.31 -47.20
CA THR A 67 -47.29 -16.40 -46.79
C THR A 67 -47.79 -17.86 -46.70
N PRO A 68 -48.64 -18.22 -45.75
CA PRO A 68 -49.30 -19.53 -45.73
C PRO A 68 -50.71 -19.47 -46.35
N ALA A 69 -51.11 -20.57 -46.97
CA ALA A 69 -52.47 -20.82 -47.40
C ALA A 69 -53.20 -21.77 -46.42
N PRO A 70 -54.53 -21.82 -46.43
CA PRO A 70 -55.38 -22.16 -45.29
C PRO A 70 -55.93 -23.58 -45.36
N VAL A 71 -56.31 -24.16 -44.20
CA VAL A 71 -57.31 -25.26 -44.13
C VAL A 71 -58.10 -25.23 -42.80
N THR A 72 -59.32 -24.87 -42.88
CA THR A 72 -60.63 -25.45 -42.50
C THR A 72 -60.86 -26.02 -41.09
N GLU A 73 -61.84 -25.39 -40.49
CA GLU A 73 -62.86 -25.71 -39.49
C GLU A 73 -63.00 -27.15 -38.94
N SER A 74 -63.22 -27.22 -37.61
CA SER A 74 -64.43 -27.91 -37.08
C SER A 74 -64.65 -27.71 -35.55
N ARG A 75 -65.67 -26.98 -35.22
CA ARG A 75 -66.80 -27.25 -34.30
C ARG A 75 -66.58 -27.57 -32.81
N ALA A 76 -67.02 -26.54 -32.06
CA ALA A 76 -67.91 -26.56 -30.86
C ALA A 76 -67.62 -27.51 -29.69
N ALA A 77 -67.41 -26.94 -28.48
CA ALA A 77 -68.39 -26.98 -27.41
C ALA A 77 -67.88 -26.37 -26.09
N ARG A 78 -68.75 -25.53 -25.57
CA ARG A 78 -69.02 -25.25 -24.15
C ARG A 78 -68.03 -24.36 -23.35
N SER A 79 -68.51 -23.15 -23.17
CA SER A 79 -68.20 -22.19 -22.12
C SER A 79 -68.20 -22.85 -20.72
N SER A 80 -67.11 -22.67 -20.00
CA SER A 80 -67.10 -22.51 -18.58
C SER A 80 -66.27 -21.28 -18.29
N THR A 81 -66.91 -20.20 -17.97
CA THR A 81 -66.35 -18.98 -17.44
C THR A 81 -65.67 -19.28 -16.11
N ARG A 82 -64.41 -19.65 -16.15
CA ARG A 82 -63.56 -19.67 -14.97
C ARG A 82 -63.06 -18.24 -14.82
N HIS A 83 -63.65 -17.50 -13.91
CA HIS A 83 -63.09 -16.24 -13.40
C HIS A 83 -61.65 -16.52 -12.98
N LYS A 84 -60.70 -16.05 -13.82
CA LYS A 84 -59.31 -15.94 -13.39
C LYS A 84 -59.28 -14.89 -12.30
N ALA A 85 -59.17 -15.35 -11.07
CA ALA A 85 -58.95 -14.47 -9.94
C ALA A 85 -57.79 -13.56 -10.30
N ALA A 86 -57.96 -12.27 -10.26
CA ALA A 86 -56.90 -11.29 -10.36
C ALA A 86 -55.84 -11.65 -9.29
N PRO A 87 -54.55 -11.58 -9.63
CA PRO A 87 -53.50 -11.76 -8.62
C PRO A 87 -53.82 -10.80 -7.45
N PRO A 88 -53.64 -11.23 -6.19
CA PRO A 88 -53.82 -10.36 -5.06
C PRO A 88 -53.01 -9.11 -5.31
N ALA A 89 -53.64 -7.95 -5.13
CA ALA A 89 -52.98 -6.64 -5.27
C ALA A 89 -51.74 -6.69 -4.37
N ALA A 90 -50.54 -6.61 -4.98
CA ALA A 90 -49.30 -6.60 -4.22
C ALA A 90 -49.35 -5.39 -3.29
N ASN A 91 -49.32 -5.65 -1.97
CA ASN A 91 -49.33 -4.59 -0.98
C ASN A 91 -48.13 -3.65 -1.28
N THR A 92 -48.44 -2.40 -1.63
CA THR A 92 -47.43 -1.38 -1.85
C THR A 92 -46.77 -1.03 -0.51
N VAL A 93 -45.45 -1.24 -0.43
CA VAL A 93 -44.65 -0.87 0.73
C VAL A 93 -43.65 0.20 0.29
N GLN A 94 -43.91 1.44 0.65
CA GLN A 94 -43.09 2.59 0.34
C GLN A 94 -43.27 3.69 1.37
N ALA A 95 -42.15 4.32 1.78
CA ALA A 95 -42.22 5.46 2.70
C ALA A 95 -42.71 6.73 1.97
N SER A 96 -43.46 7.57 2.69
CA SER A 96 -44.01 8.83 2.16
C SER A 96 -42.98 9.96 2.08
N GLY A 97 -41.87 9.86 2.78
CA GLY A 97 -40.84 10.88 2.85
C GLY A 97 -39.45 10.32 3.16
N ALA A 98 -38.43 11.13 2.90
CA ALA A 98 -37.07 10.81 3.27
C ALA A 98 -36.87 10.93 4.77
N THR A 99 -36.26 9.92 5.39
CA THR A 99 -35.95 9.86 6.82
C THR A 99 -34.53 9.38 7.02
N GLU A 100 -33.95 9.71 8.17
CA GLU A 100 -32.64 9.23 8.58
C GLU A 100 -32.75 8.40 9.85
N THR A 101 -31.97 7.34 9.95
CA THR A 101 -31.84 6.50 11.13
C THR A 101 -30.35 6.42 11.50
N ILE A 102 -30.06 6.64 12.77
CA ILE A 102 -28.69 6.62 13.30
C ILE A 102 -28.49 5.32 14.06
N VAL A 103 -27.42 4.62 13.76
CA VAL A 103 -26.96 3.46 14.55
C VAL A 103 -25.63 3.81 15.19
N GLU A 104 -25.53 3.61 16.50
CA GLU A 104 -24.40 4.09 17.27
C GLU A 104 -23.93 3.09 18.32
N ASN A 105 -22.60 2.95 18.46
CA ASN A 105 -21.95 2.25 19.56
C ASN A 105 -20.68 3.02 20.00
N GLU A 106 -19.83 2.41 20.83
CA GLU A 106 -18.56 3.00 21.29
C GLU A 106 -17.51 3.19 20.17
N LEU A 107 -17.66 2.51 19.03
CA LEU A 107 -16.68 2.50 17.95
C LEU A 107 -17.08 3.40 16.79
N TYR A 108 -18.36 3.45 16.47
CA TYR A 108 -18.87 4.16 15.30
C TYR A 108 -20.22 4.84 15.54
N ARG A 109 -20.54 5.75 14.64
CA ARG A 109 -21.86 6.34 14.42
C ARG A 109 -22.17 6.31 12.94
N ILE A 110 -23.21 5.53 12.56
CA ILE A 110 -23.62 5.34 11.17
C ILE A 110 -24.97 6.05 10.97
N VAL A 111 -25.07 6.85 9.91
CA VAL A 111 -26.30 7.52 9.51
C VAL A 111 -26.83 6.87 8.24
N PHE A 112 -27.95 6.21 8.35
CA PHE A 112 -28.67 5.64 7.22
C PHE A 112 -29.69 6.65 6.68
N THR A 113 -29.86 6.64 5.36
CA THR A 113 -31.02 7.24 4.69
C THR A 113 -31.96 6.14 4.22
N ASN A 114 -33.27 6.37 4.33
CA ASN A 114 -34.24 5.44 3.76
C ASN A 114 -34.37 5.56 2.23
N ARG A 115 -33.74 6.53 1.60
CA ARG A 115 -33.59 6.58 0.14
C ARG A 115 -32.52 5.58 -0.26
N GLY A 116 -32.91 4.55 -1.03
CA GLY A 116 -32.02 3.44 -1.38
C GLY A 116 -31.63 2.53 -0.21
N ALA A 117 -32.02 2.85 1.04
CA ALA A 117 -31.55 2.20 2.25
C ALA A 117 -30.01 2.14 2.28
N GLU A 118 -29.38 3.30 2.22
CA GLU A 118 -27.93 3.51 2.03
C GLU A 118 -27.31 4.24 3.22
N VAL A 119 -26.00 4.20 3.35
CA VAL A 119 -25.26 4.89 4.41
C VAL A 119 -24.79 6.26 3.93
N LYS A 120 -25.26 7.31 4.59
CA LYS A 120 -24.92 8.69 4.32
C LYS A 120 -23.62 9.15 4.99
N SER A 121 -23.33 8.57 6.17
CA SER A 121 -22.14 8.89 6.97
C SER A 121 -21.78 7.68 7.84
N TRP A 122 -20.51 7.37 7.96
CA TRP A 122 -19.97 6.30 8.80
C TRP A 122 -18.76 6.80 9.59
N ILE A 123 -19.03 7.41 10.72
CA ILE A 123 -18.02 8.03 11.56
C ILE A 123 -17.35 7.00 12.47
N LEU A 124 -16.03 6.94 12.45
CA LEU A 124 -15.21 6.20 13.39
C LEU A 124 -14.84 7.08 14.59
N LYS A 125 -15.41 6.80 15.76
CA LYS A 125 -15.29 7.66 16.96
C LYS A 125 -13.87 7.78 17.51
N LYS A 126 -13.04 6.75 17.30
CA LYS A 126 -11.66 6.70 17.80
C LYS A 126 -10.63 7.30 16.85
N TYR A 127 -11.06 7.71 15.66
CA TYR A 127 -10.17 8.23 14.62
C TYR A 127 -10.59 9.62 14.20
N LYS A 128 -9.59 10.43 13.83
CA LYS A 128 -9.81 11.78 13.33
C LYS A 128 -9.26 11.90 11.91
N ASN A 129 -9.84 12.80 11.13
CA ASN A 129 -9.24 13.24 9.88
C ASN A 129 -8.10 14.24 10.15
N ASP A 130 -7.43 14.74 9.10
CA ASP A 130 -6.30 15.66 9.23
C ASP A 130 -6.71 17.05 9.77
N ASP A 131 -8.01 17.40 9.66
CA ASP A 131 -8.57 18.63 10.28
C ASP A 131 -8.88 18.45 11.78
N GLY A 132 -8.62 17.29 12.36
CA GLY A 132 -8.93 16.97 13.76
C GLY A 132 -10.41 16.66 14.04
N LYS A 133 -11.28 16.61 13.01
CA LYS A 133 -12.68 16.20 13.12
C LYS A 133 -12.78 14.66 13.15
N PRO A 134 -13.90 14.09 13.69
CA PRO A 134 -14.13 12.67 13.58
C PRO A 134 -14.05 12.17 12.12
N LEU A 135 -13.37 11.05 11.91
CA LEU A 135 -13.17 10.47 10.59
C LEU A 135 -14.47 9.86 10.09
N ASP A 136 -14.93 10.28 8.91
CA ASP A 136 -16.03 9.65 8.18
C ASP A 136 -15.46 8.72 7.10
N LEU A 137 -15.84 7.44 7.11
CA LEU A 137 -15.44 6.49 6.07
C LEU A 137 -16.17 6.71 4.74
N VAL A 138 -17.26 7.46 4.74
CA VAL A 138 -17.96 7.83 3.49
C VAL A 138 -17.20 8.97 2.83
N ASN A 139 -16.75 8.76 1.60
CA ASN A 139 -16.15 9.79 0.80
C ASN A 139 -17.22 10.77 0.27
N ALA A 140 -17.32 11.92 0.88
CA ALA A 140 -18.36 12.91 0.55
C ALA A 140 -18.26 13.43 -0.90
N ASP A 141 -17.04 13.57 -1.43
CA ASP A 141 -16.81 14.07 -2.79
C ASP A 141 -17.21 13.03 -3.85
N ALA A 142 -17.06 11.77 -3.53
CA ALA A 142 -17.42 10.64 -4.39
C ALA A 142 -18.91 10.27 -4.30
N ALA A 143 -19.51 10.41 -3.13
CA ALA A 143 -20.88 9.95 -2.84
C ALA A 143 -21.92 10.57 -3.76
N GLY A 144 -21.79 11.85 -4.09
CA GLY A 144 -22.70 12.54 -4.99
C GLY A 144 -22.62 12.11 -6.46
N LYS A 145 -21.51 11.47 -6.87
CA LYS A 145 -21.25 11.06 -8.25
C LYS A 145 -21.42 9.56 -8.47
N PHE A 146 -20.97 8.76 -7.52
CA PHE A 146 -20.82 7.30 -7.68
C PHE A 146 -21.75 6.49 -6.79
N GLY A 147 -22.47 7.14 -5.85
CA GLY A 147 -23.39 6.52 -4.92
C GLY A 147 -22.82 6.35 -3.50
N LEU A 148 -23.72 6.04 -2.58
CA LEU A 148 -23.42 5.87 -1.17
C LEU A 148 -23.06 4.41 -0.84
N PRO A 149 -22.30 4.15 0.23
CA PRO A 149 -22.12 2.79 0.74
C PRO A 149 -23.45 2.09 1.04
N LEU A 150 -23.45 0.77 0.81
CA LEU A 150 -24.62 -0.12 0.90
C LEU A 150 -25.71 0.18 -0.14
N SER A 151 -25.41 0.96 -1.19
CA SER A 151 -26.23 1.00 -2.40
C SER A 151 -26.25 -0.35 -3.12
N LEU A 152 -27.25 -0.56 -3.99
CA LEU A 152 -27.34 -1.77 -4.80
C LEU A 152 -26.84 -1.50 -6.21
N PHE A 153 -25.80 -2.24 -6.62
CA PHE A 153 -25.37 -2.27 -8.00
C PHE A 153 -26.18 -3.30 -8.79
N ALA A 154 -26.65 -2.92 -9.96
CA ALA A 154 -27.25 -3.81 -10.94
C ALA A 154 -26.72 -3.40 -12.32
N TYR A 155 -26.58 -4.38 -13.26
CA TYR A 155 -26.12 -4.09 -14.62
C TYR A 155 -27.12 -3.23 -15.39
N ASP A 156 -28.44 -3.49 -15.19
CA ASP A 156 -29.48 -2.63 -15.74
C ASP A 156 -29.50 -1.28 -15.00
N ALA A 157 -29.25 -0.21 -15.75
CA ALA A 157 -29.19 1.13 -15.20
C ALA A 157 -30.54 1.63 -14.65
N GLY A 158 -31.65 1.21 -15.29
CA GLY A 158 -33.01 1.57 -14.86
C GLY A 158 -33.34 0.92 -13.52
N LEU A 159 -33.06 -0.38 -13.38
CA LEU A 159 -33.22 -1.10 -12.11
C LEU A 159 -32.33 -0.52 -11.03
N ARG A 160 -31.04 -0.30 -11.33
CA ARG A 160 -30.09 0.32 -10.38
C ARG A 160 -30.57 1.67 -9.86
N ASN A 161 -31.08 2.52 -10.77
CA ASN A 161 -31.63 3.81 -10.37
C ASN A 161 -32.85 3.66 -9.47
N ARG A 162 -33.81 2.76 -9.82
CA ARG A 162 -34.98 2.49 -8.97
C ARG A 162 -34.57 1.99 -7.58
N LEU A 163 -33.65 1.04 -7.50
CA LEU A 163 -33.16 0.48 -6.24
C LEU A 163 -32.59 1.54 -5.30
N ASN A 164 -31.86 2.54 -5.83
CA ASN A 164 -31.11 3.49 -5.01
C ASN A 164 -31.82 4.86 -4.83
N THR A 165 -32.90 5.14 -5.59
CA THR A 165 -33.66 6.38 -5.43
C THR A 165 -35.00 6.21 -4.72
N SER A 166 -35.50 4.98 -4.62
CA SER A 166 -36.77 4.65 -3.95
C SER A 166 -36.71 4.90 -2.43
N LEU A 167 -37.88 5.23 -1.85
CA LEU A 167 -38.00 5.44 -0.41
C LEU A 167 -38.46 4.15 0.27
N TYR A 168 -37.56 3.55 1.00
CA TYR A 168 -37.80 2.33 1.78
C TYR A 168 -38.47 2.65 3.11
N VAL A 169 -39.25 1.71 3.63
CA VAL A 169 -39.83 1.78 4.96
C VAL A 169 -38.83 1.21 5.98
N PRO A 170 -38.26 2.02 6.86
CA PRO A 170 -37.35 1.53 7.87
C PRO A 170 -38.10 0.86 9.00
N SER A 171 -37.55 -0.17 9.63
CA SER A 171 -38.11 -0.84 10.83
C SER A 171 -38.08 0.07 12.06
N ALA A 172 -37.20 1.05 12.09
CA ALA A 172 -37.06 2.04 13.15
C ALA A 172 -36.52 3.37 12.60
N THR A 173 -36.81 4.46 13.28
CA THR A 173 -36.32 5.82 13.00
C THR A 173 -35.70 6.43 14.26
N GLY A 174 -34.90 7.48 14.07
CA GLY A 174 -34.15 8.10 15.17
C GLY A 174 -32.82 7.41 15.46
N THR A 175 -32.47 7.31 16.75
CA THR A 175 -31.18 6.71 17.15
C THR A 175 -31.39 5.34 17.77
N ILE A 176 -30.66 4.36 17.26
CA ILE A 176 -30.61 2.96 17.71
C ILE A 176 -29.25 2.71 18.32
N ALA A 177 -29.22 2.18 19.54
CA ALA A 177 -27.94 1.70 20.11
C ALA A 177 -27.66 0.29 19.61
N ALA A 178 -26.41 0.04 19.18
CA ALA A 178 -25.93 -1.32 18.91
C ALA A 178 -25.51 -2.00 20.24
N PRO A 179 -25.76 -3.32 20.41
CA PRO A 179 -26.26 -4.27 19.41
C PRO A 179 -27.73 -4.10 19.06
N GLY A 180 -28.06 -4.32 17.79
CA GLY A 180 -29.43 -4.17 17.29
C GLY A 180 -29.57 -4.45 15.81
N THR A 181 -30.78 -4.43 15.29
CA THR A 181 -31.06 -4.67 13.87
C THR A 181 -31.88 -3.53 13.29
N LEU A 182 -31.56 -3.11 12.08
CA LEU A 182 -32.28 -2.13 11.28
C LEU A 182 -32.59 -2.74 9.92
N SER A 183 -33.87 -2.84 9.57
CA SER A 183 -34.30 -3.32 8.27
C SER A 183 -35.01 -2.24 7.46
N PHE A 184 -35.03 -2.43 6.15
CA PHE A 184 -35.66 -1.55 5.18
C PHE A 184 -36.43 -2.39 4.17
N ASP A 185 -37.70 -2.09 3.97
CA ASP A 185 -38.57 -2.80 3.05
C ASP A 185 -39.10 -1.86 1.97
N TYR A 186 -39.14 -2.39 0.74
CA TYR A 186 -39.75 -1.70 -0.40
C TYR A 186 -40.48 -2.70 -1.30
N SER A 187 -41.72 -2.37 -1.70
CA SER A 187 -42.48 -3.20 -2.65
C SER A 187 -43.39 -2.31 -3.47
N VAL A 188 -43.05 -2.06 -4.73
CA VAL A 188 -43.85 -1.25 -5.67
C VAL A 188 -43.66 -1.80 -7.09
N ASP A 189 -44.74 -1.89 -7.86
CA ASP A 189 -44.77 -2.31 -9.28
C ASP A 189 -43.99 -3.62 -9.55
N GLY A 190 -44.21 -4.60 -8.68
CA GLY A 190 -43.59 -5.91 -8.77
C GLY A 190 -42.13 -5.98 -8.36
N LEU A 191 -41.47 -4.87 -8.06
CA LEU A 191 -40.14 -4.85 -7.47
C LEU A 191 -40.28 -4.90 -5.96
N ALA A 192 -39.75 -5.95 -5.31
CA ALA A 192 -39.68 -6.05 -3.86
C ALA A 192 -38.23 -6.19 -3.41
N VAL A 193 -37.87 -5.42 -2.40
CA VAL A 193 -36.51 -5.40 -1.83
C VAL A 193 -36.60 -5.41 -0.32
N HIS A 194 -35.81 -6.28 0.29
CA HIS A 194 -35.57 -6.30 1.73
C HIS A 194 -34.07 -6.15 1.99
N LYS A 195 -33.70 -5.21 2.83
CA LYS A 195 -32.33 -5.06 3.36
C LYS A 195 -32.41 -5.09 4.89
N SER A 196 -31.63 -5.94 5.52
CA SER A 196 -31.52 -6.02 6.98
C SER A 196 -30.06 -5.93 7.39
N PHE A 197 -29.77 -5.09 8.38
CA PHE A 197 -28.44 -4.87 8.91
C PHE A 197 -28.44 -5.15 10.40
N THR A 198 -27.62 -6.10 10.84
CA THR A 198 -27.45 -6.44 12.25
C THR A 198 -26.10 -5.96 12.73
N PHE A 199 -26.11 -5.21 13.81
CA PHE A 199 -24.97 -4.53 14.41
C PHE A 199 -24.63 -5.18 15.74
N ASP A 200 -23.34 -5.28 16.02
CA ASP A 200 -22.82 -5.69 17.32
C ASP A 200 -21.91 -4.60 17.93
N SER A 201 -21.06 -4.97 18.88
CA SER A 201 -20.08 -4.06 19.50
C SER A 201 -18.75 -3.99 18.75
N SER A 202 -18.63 -4.63 17.57
CA SER A 202 -17.42 -4.67 16.75
C SER A 202 -17.51 -3.73 15.53
N TYR A 203 -16.50 -3.74 14.67
CA TYR A 203 -16.49 -3.07 13.36
C TYR A 203 -17.12 -3.93 12.25
N VAL A 204 -17.73 -5.06 12.59
CA VAL A 204 -18.39 -5.96 11.63
C VAL A 204 -19.89 -5.76 11.73
N ILE A 205 -20.56 -5.65 10.59
CA ILE A 205 -22.03 -5.72 10.50
C ILE A 205 -22.43 -6.91 9.66
N HIS A 206 -23.56 -7.53 9.97
CA HIS A 206 -24.19 -8.55 9.11
C HIS A 206 -25.22 -7.88 8.22
N ALA A 207 -25.22 -8.21 6.94
CA ALA A 207 -26.14 -7.67 5.96
C ALA A 207 -26.84 -8.81 5.21
N ASP A 208 -28.18 -8.77 5.26
CA ASP A 208 -29.06 -9.67 4.52
C ASP A 208 -29.82 -8.85 3.49
N VAL A 209 -29.71 -9.20 2.22
CA VAL A 209 -30.34 -8.49 1.12
C VAL A 209 -31.08 -9.46 0.22
N SER A 210 -32.32 -9.15 -0.12
CA SER A 210 -33.07 -9.88 -1.13
C SER A 210 -33.77 -8.93 -2.10
N VAL A 211 -33.71 -9.26 -3.39
CA VAL A 211 -34.32 -8.47 -4.47
C VAL A 211 -35.11 -9.39 -5.37
N THR A 212 -36.39 -9.08 -5.56
CA THR A 212 -37.25 -9.84 -6.48
C THR A 212 -38.01 -8.88 -7.41
N GLN A 213 -38.21 -9.31 -8.65
CA GLN A 213 -39.04 -8.60 -9.61
C GLN A 213 -40.13 -9.54 -10.13
N ASN A 214 -41.39 -9.17 -9.91
CA ASN A 214 -42.56 -10.00 -10.21
C ASN A 214 -42.48 -11.41 -9.58
N GLY A 215 -41.92 -11.49 -8.36
CA GLY A 215 -41.74 -12.73 -7.63
C GLY A 215 -40.54 -13.57 -8.08
N THR A 216 -39.79 -13.12 -9.09
CA THR A 216 -38.56 -13.79 -9.54
C THR A 216 -37.34 -13.10 -8.93
N PRO A 217 -36.40 -13.84 -8.33
CA PRO A 217 -35.15 -13.27 -7.84
C PRO A 217 -34.37 -12.53 -8.93
N VAL A 218 -33.75 -11.41 -8.59
CA VAL A 218 -32.96 -10.59 -9.49
C VAL A 218 -31.58 -10.33 -8.88
N ALA A 219 -30.53 -10.60 -9.67
CA ALA A 219 -29.18 -10.32 -9.23
C ALA A 219 -28.99 -8.81 -8.96
N ALA A 220 -28.73 -8.48 -7.71
CA ALA A 220 -28.38 -7.16 -7.25
C ALA A 220 -27.26 -7.28 -6.21
N PHE A 221 -26.28 -6.41 -6.31
CA PHE A 221 -25.04 -6.51 -5.56
C PHE A 221 -24.96 -5.40 -4.52
N LEU A 222 -24.75 -5.75 -3.27
CA LEU A 222 -24.50 -4.76 -2.21
C LEU A 222 -23.14 -4.13 -2.43
N SER A 223 -23.06 -2.79 -2.47
CA SER A 223 -21.86 -2.11 -2.92
C SER A 223 -21.27 -1.12 -1.92
N TRP A 224 -19.98 -0.91 -2.05
CA TRP A 224 -19.23 0.22 -1.50
C TRP A 224 -18.58 0.95 -2.68
N PRO A 225 -19.26 1.93 -3.33
CA PRO A 225 -18.84 2.41 -4.64
C PRO A 225 -17.80 3.54 -4.59
N GLY A 226 -17.81 4.35 -3.54
CA GLY A 226 -17.14 5.64 -3.46
C GLY A 226 -15.76 5.65 -2.82
N GLY A 227 -15.07 4.51 -2.69
CA GLY A 227 -13.81 4.41 -1.93
C GLY A 227 -14.02 4.75 -0.45
N LEU A 228 -12.94 5.13 0.23
CA LEU A 228 -12.96 5.50 1.65
C LEU A 228 -12.72 6.99 1.84
N GLY A 229 -13.28 7.57 2.90
CA GLY A 229 -13.19 9.01 3.20
C GLY A 229 -11.87 9.47 3.83
N ASP A 230 -10.97 8.55 4.19
CA ASP A 230 -9.64 8.87 4.69
C ASP A 230 -8.66 9.15 3.55
N GLN A 231 -8.88 10.24 2.83
CA GLN A 231 -8.15 10.55 1.60
C GLN A 231 -7.63 11.99 1.60
N ASN A 232 -7.07 12.42 2.72
CA ASN A 232 -6.66 13.82 2.88
C ASN A 232 -5.33 14.15 2.21
N THR A 233 -4.50 13.14 1.89
CA THR A 233 -3.22 13.32 1.20
C THR A 233 -3.17 12.52 -0.11
N LEU A 234 -2.48 13.06 -1.13
CA LEU A 234 -2.27 12.37 -2.42
C LEU A 234 -1.66 10.98 -2.24
N GLN A 235 -0.79 10.82 -1.26
CA GLN A 235 -0.14 9.54 -0.97
C GLN A 235 -1.14 8.48 -0.50
N GLN A 236 -2.16 8.87 0.25
CA GLN A 236 -3.22 7.95 0.70
C GLN A 236 -4.10 7.51 -0.47
N TYR A 237 -4.44 8.42 -1.38
CA TYR A 237 -5.16 8.07 -2.61
C TYR A 237 -4.37 7.09 -3.47
N ALA A 238 -3.06 7.30 -3.60
CA ALA A 238 -2.20 6.43 -4.41
C ALA A 238 -2.09 5.00 -3.87
N THR A 239 -2.48 4.75 -2.63
CA THR A 239 -2.43 3.43 -1.99
C THR A 239 -3.76 2.68 -1.98
N ALA A 240 -4.85 3.27 -2.51
CA ALA A 240 -6.12 2.59 -2.62
C ALA A 240 -5.99 1.32 -3.46
N ALA A 241 -6.51 0.22 -2.94
CA ALA A 241 -6.42 -1.10 -3.55
C ALA A 241 -7.75 -1.84 -3.43
N PHE A 242 -8.08 -2.61 -4.47
CA PHE A 242 -9.06 -3.67 -4.38
C PHE A 242 -8.38 -4.88 -3.73
N ALA A 243 -8.98 -5.41 -2.67
CA ALA A 243 -8.48 -6.56 -1.94
C ALA A 243 -9.50 -7.70 -2.04
N ASP A 244 -9.04 -8.88 -2.42
CA ASP A 244 -9.85 -10.10 -2.42
C ASP A 244 -9.07 -11.29 -1.88
N SER A 245 -9.80 -12.32 -1.46
CA SER A 245 -9.25 -13.65 -1.21
C SER A 245 -10.08 -14.66 -2.01
N LEU A 246 -9.44 -15.24 -2.99
CA LEU A 246 -10.01 -16.28 -3.84
C LEU A 246 -9.46 -17.63 -3.40
N SER A 247 -10.30 -18.45 -2.77
CA SER A 247 -9.93 -19.79 -2.28
C SER A 247 -8.68 -19.79 -1.40
N GLY A 248 -8.61 -18.86 -0.42
CA GLY A 248 -7.50 -18.73 0.51
C GLY A 248 -6.27 -17.99 -0.05
N LYS A 249 -6.33 -17.50 -1.29
CA LYS A 249 -5.25 -16.70 -1.88
C LYS A 249 -5.65 -15.24 -1.93
N THR A 250 -4.98 -14.43 -1.12
CA THR A 250 -5.19 -12.99 -1.08
C THR A 250 -4.46 -12.28 -2.20
N ASP A 251 -5.16 -11.47 -2.96
CA ASP A 251 -4.60 -10.53 -3.91
C ASP A 251 -4.99 -9.10 -3.54
N GLN A 252 -4.07 -8.15 -3.81
CA GLN A 252 -4.33 -6.72 -3.69
C GLN A 252 -3.91 -6.03 -4.98
N VAL A 253 -4.88 -5.46 -5.67
CA VAL A 253 -4.67 -4.80 -6.95
C VAL A 253 -4.77 -3.29 -6.77
N GLN A 254 -3.69 -2.58 -7.09
CA GLN A 254 -3.70 -1.11 -7.01
C GLN A 254 -4.64 -0.49 -8.05
N GLY A 255 -5.23 0.65 -7.72
CA GLY A 255 -6.28 1.31 -8.47
C GLY A 255 -6.08 1.40 -9.97
N LYS A 256 -4.89 1.75 -10.42
CA LYS A 256 -4.56 1.88 -11.86
C LYS A 256 -4.70 0.58 -12.68
N LYS A 257 -4.83 -0.57 -12.02
CA LYS A 257 -4.91 -1.90 -12.66
C LYS A 257 -6.31 -2.53 -12.56
N VAL A 258 -7.21 -1.92 -11.81
CA VAL A 258 -8.57 -2.41 -11.64
C VAL A 258 -9.43 -1.91 -12.81
N VAL A 259 -10.17 -2.82 -13.44
CA VAL A 259 -11.12 -2.49 -14.50
C VAL A 259 -12.50 -2.32 -13.87
N GLY A 260 -13.15 -1.19 -14.09
CA GLY A 260 -14.47 -0.90 -13.54
C GLY A 260 -15.57 -1.69 -14.25
N GLY A 261 -16.51 -2.24 -13.46
CA GLY A 261 -17.64 -3.01 -13.98
C GLY A 261 -17.29 -4.46 -14.35
N ASP A 262 -16.07 -4.91 -14.05
CA ASP A 262 -15.64 -6.28 -14.28
C ASP A 262 -16.23 -7.20 -13.22
N THR A 263 -16.75 -8.35 -13.66
CA THR A 263 -17.32 -9.36 -12.76
C THR A 263 -16.30 -10.46 -12.54
N LEU A 264 -15.85 -10.58 -11.32
CA LEU A 264 -14.95 -11.63 -10.89
C LEU A 264 -15.77 -12.85 -10.48
N HIS A 265 -15.43 -14.00 -11.05
CA HIS A 265 -16.06 -15.28 -10.74
C HIS A 265 -15.09 -16.18 -9.97
N GLY A 266 -15.60 -16.82 -8.94
CA GLY A 266 -14.82 -17.77 -8.14
C GLY A 266 -15.40 -17.90 -6.73
N THR A 267 -14.73 -18.66 -5.89
CA THR A 267 -15.07 -18.83 -4.48
C THR A 267 -14.36 -17.75 -3.67
N PHE A 268 -15.00 -16.60 -3.52
CA PHE A 268 -14.41 -15.48 -2.79
C PHE A 268 -14.69 -15.60 -1.29
N ASP A 269 -13.63 -15.71 -0.51
CA ASP A 269 -13.72 -15.70 0.96
C ASP A 269 -14.02 -14.27 1.46
N TYR A 270 -13.46 -13.28 0.79
CA TYR A 270 -13.79 -11.87 0.98
C TYR A 270 -13.40 -11.04 -0.25
N ALA A 271 -14.03 -9.88 -0.39
CA ALA A 271 -13.65 -8.86 -1.36
C ALA A 271 -14.04 -7.47 -0.89
N GLY A 272 -13.28 -6.44 -1.27
CA GLY A 272 -13.58 -5.06 -0.89
C GLY A 272 -12.51 -4.07 -1.28
N VAL A 273 -12.54 -2.93 -0.65
CA VAL A 273 -11.62 -1.82 -0.88
C VAL A 273 -10.86 -1.46 0.38
N ALA A 274 -9.61 -1.07 0.21
CA ALA A 274 -8.76 -0.61 1.29
C ALA A 274 -7.89 0.56 0.83
N ASP A 275 -7.72 1.53 1.71
CA ASP A 275 -6.65 2.52 1.60
C ASP A 275 -5.44 2.12 2.47
N LEU A 276 -4.61 3.09 2.84
CA LEU A 276 -3.43 2.84 3.67
C LEU A 276 -3.80 2.32 5.06
N TYR A 277 -4.84 2.89 5.70
CA TYR A 277 -5.16 2.69 7.10
C TYR A 277 -6.53 2.07 7.38
N PHE A 278 -7.47 2.13 6.44
CA PHE A 278 -8.82 1.66 6.61
C PHE A 278 -9.22 0.67 5.53
N ALA A 279 -10.29 -0.07 5.76
CA ALA A 279 -10.83 -1.00 4.79
C ALA A 279 -12.35 -1.16 4.96
N ALA A 280 -13.03 -1.43 3.84
CA ALA A 280 -14.40 -1.90 3.77
C ALA A 280 -14.40 -3.22 3.00
N ILE A 281 -14.57 -4.34 3.70
CA ILE A 281 -14.40 -5.70 3.20
C ILE A 281 -15.67 -6.49 3.44
N PHE A 282 -16.26 -6.98 2.36
CA PHE A 282 -17.38 -7.91 2.37
C PHE A 282 -16.87 -9.35 2.51
N MET A 283 -17.53 -10.13 3.35
CA MET A 283 -17.24 -11.54 3.61
C MET A 283 -18.56 -12.32 3.45
N PRO A 284 -18.83 -12.93 2.28
CA PRO A 284 -20.06 -13.68 2.06
C PRO A 284 -20.13 -14.92 2.93
N ASP A 285 -21.33 -15.26 3.39
CA ASP A 285 -21.56 -16.51 4.14
C ASP A 285 -21.51 -17.74 3.22
N SER A 286 -21.81 -17.56 1.91
CA SER A 286 -21.76 -18.59 0.86
C SER A 286 -20.79 -18.18 -0.26
N PRO A 287 -19.47 -18.37 -0.07
CA PRO A 287 -18.46 -17.94 -1.04
C PRO A 287 -18.62 -18.53 -2.46
N SER A 288 -19.13 -19.78 -2.58
CA SER A 288 -19.30 -20.47 -3.86
C SER A 288 -20.37 -19.86 -4.76
N ASP A 289 -21.40 -19.25 -4.17
CA ASP A 289 -22.55 -18.70 -4.88
C ASP A 289 -22.45 -17.19 -5.09
N THR A 290 -21.32 -16.62 -4.71
CA THR A 290 -21.09 -15.18 -4.68
C THR A 290 -20.29 -14.75 -5.89
N SER A 291 -20.71 -13.62 -6.48
CA SER A 291 -19.96 -12.89 -7.49
C SER A 291 -19.53 -11.53 -6.96
N VAL A 292 -18.37 -11.08 -7.40
CA VAL A 292 -17.79 -9.78 -7.02
C VAL A 292 -17.71 -8.90 -8.25
N VAL A 293 -18.17 -7.65 -8.15
CA VAL A 293 -18.03 -6.64 -9.21
C VAL A 293 -17.06 -5.58 -8.73
N THR A 294 -16.02 -5.34 -9.52
CA THR A 294 -15.09 -4.25 -9.28
C THR A 294 -15.69 -2.93 -9.78
N LEU A 295 -15.64 -1.90 -8.96
CA LEU A 295 -16.05 -0.56 -9.32
C LEU A 295 -14.80 0.33 -9.38
N HIS A 296 -14.65 1.05 -10.46
CA HIS A 296 -13.50 1.93 -10.66
C HIS A 296 -13.96 3.21 -11.37
N ASP A 297 -13.72 4.31 -10.71
CA ASP A 297 -14.01 5.64 -11.19
C ASP A 297 -12.80 6.56 -10.96
N GLN A 298 -12.93 7.83 -11.25
CA GLN A 298 -11.90 8.84 -11.02
C GLN A 298 -12.52 10.08 -10.39
N ILE A 299 -11.80 10.66 -9.44
CA ILE A 299 -12.11 11.97 -8.88
C ILE A 299 -10.93 12.91 -9.08
N ASP A 300 -11.23 14.17 -9.34
CA ASP A 300 -10.22 15.21 -9.41
C ASP A 300 -9.93 15.73 -8.02
N ILE A 301 -8.67 15.62 -7.58
CA ILE A 301 -8.21 16.06 -6.27
C ILE A 301 -7.31 17.28 -6.43
N PRO A 302 -7.44 18.31 -5.59
CA PRO A 302 -6.50 19.41 -5.57
C PRO A 302 -5.07 18.91 -5.30
N LYS A 303 -4.10 19.33 -6.11
CA LYS A 303 -2.66 19.01 -5.90
C LYS A 303 -2.13 19.54 -4.58
N ASP A 304 -2.62 20.70 -4.17
CA ASP A 304 -2.39 21.27 -2.85
C ASP A 304 -3.73 21.39 -2.13
N ARG A 305 -3.97 20.55 -1.14
CA ARG A 305 -5.22 20.57 -0.37
C ARG A 305 -5.25 21.68 0.66
N GLN A 306 -4.10 22.13 1.14
CA GLN A 306 -4.03 23.23 2.11
C GLN A 306 -4.34 24.57 1.41
N HIS A 307 -3.99 24.68 0.11
CA HIS A 307 -4.24 25.87 -0.70
C HIS A 307 -4.82 25.45 -2.07
N PRO A 308 -6.09 25.01 -2.12
CA PRO A 308 -6.67 24.46 -3.33
C PRO A 308 -6.79 25.51 -4.42
N GLN A 309 -6.16 25.24 -5.56
CA GLN A 309 -6.27 26.06 -6.76
C GLN A 309 -7.25 25.42 -7.73
N PRO A 310 -8.24 26.13 -8.26
CA PRO A 310 -9.31 25.55 -9.09
C PRO A 310 -8.82 24.77 -10.32
N ASN A 311 -7.65 25.13 -10.86
CA ASN A 311 -7.09 24.53 -12.08
C ASN A 311 -5.90 23.58 -11.79
N ALA A 312 -5.52 23.41 -10.53
CA ALA A 312 -4.41 22.54 -10.13
C ALA A 312 -4.96 21.26 -9.49
N VAL A 313 -5.69 20.48 -10.29
CA VAL A 313 -6.23 19.18 -9.90
C VAL A 313 -5.43 18.03 -10.50
N GLU A 314 -5.54 16.86 -9.93
CA GLU A 314 -4.95 15.62 -10.41
C GLU A 314 -6.01 14.51 -10.34
N PRO A 315 -6.21 13.74 -11.44
CA PRO A 315 -7.16 12.64 -11.44
C PRO A 315 -6.60 11.47 -10.64
N GLU A 316 -7.33 11.05 -9.63
CA GLU A 316 -6.98 9.90 -8.80
C GLU A 316 -8.01 8.78 -8.94
N PRO A 317 -7.56 7.51 -8.99
CA PRO A 317 -8.45 6.37 -9.09
C PRO A 317 -9.26 6.21 -7.82
N LEU A 318 -10.56 6.06 -7.98
CA LEU A 318 -11.51 5.74 -6.93
C LEU A 318 -11.97 4.30 -7.10
N LEU A 319 -11.76 3.48 -6.10
CA LEU A 319 -12.14 2.08 -6.14
C LEU A 319 -13.37 1.81 -5.32
N GLY A 320 -14.22 0.93 -5.84
CA GLY A 320 -15.36 0.37 -5.15
C GLY A 320 -15.43 -1.14 -5.34
N ALA A 321 -16.25 -1.78 -4.56
CA ALA A 321 -16.59 -3.19 -4.67
C ALA A 321 -18.09 -3.39 -4.52
N ALA A 322 -18.63 -4.36 -5.25
CA ALA A 322 -20.00 -4.82 -5.04
C ALA A 322 -20.00 -6.34 -4.98
N ILE A 323 -20.80 -6.89 -4.05
CA ILE A 323 -20.90 -8.32 -3.81
C ILE A 323 -22.36 -8.76 -3.90
N GLY A 324 -22.65 -9.88 -4.50
CA GLY A 324 -24.01 -10.38 -4.63
C GLY A 324 -24.08 -11.83 -5.04
N SER A 325 -25.26 -12.40 -4.93
CA SER A 325 -25.57 -13.74 -5.43
C SER A 325 -26.45 -13.68 -6.66
N ASN A 326 -26.30 -14.66 -7.55
CA ASN A 326 -27.11 -14.77 -8.76
C ASN A 326 -28.56 -15.21 -8.47
N ASP A 327 -28.82 -15.74 -7.29
CA ASP A 327 -30.15 -16.14 -6.84
C ASP A 327 -30.94 -14.98 -6.19
N GLY A 328 -30.38 -13.76 -6.19
CA GLY A 328 -31.01 -12.54 -5.68
C GLY A 328 -31.10 -12.46 -4.16
N VAL A 329 -30.45 -13.37 -3.44
CA VAL A 329 -30.35 -13.35 -1.97
C VAL A 329 -28.89 -13.33 -1.56
N LEU A 330 -28.51 -12.38 -0.74
CA LEU A 330 -27.16 -12.20 -0.23
C LEU A 330 -27.16 -12.19 1.29
N HIS A 331 -26.35 -13.05 1.88
CA HIS A 331 -25.97 -13.02 3.29
C HIS A 331 -24.47 -12.76 3.37
N THR A 332 -24.09 -11.67 4.01
CA THR A 332 -22.69 -11.27 4.07
C THR A 332 -22.37 -10.51 5.37
N LYS A 333 -21.15 -10.63 5.84
CA LYS A 333 -20.59 -9.71 6.81
C LYS A 333 -19.87 -8.58 6.07
N LEU A 334 -19.89 -7.39 6.64
CA LEU A 334 -19.09 -6.26 6.19
C LEU A 334 -18.22 -5.76 7.34
N PHE A 335 -16.92 -5.86 7.19
CA PHE A 335 -15.98 -5.13 8.03
C PHE A 335 -15.77 -3.74 7.44
N ALA A 336 -16.02 -2.69 8.24
CA ALA A 336 -15.70 -1.32 7.85
C ALA A 336 -15.01 -0.60 9.02
N GLY A 337 -13.69 -0.44 8.91
CA GLY A 337 -12.90 0.04 10.03
C GLY A 337 -11.40 0.11 9.81
N PRO A 338 -10.64 0.31 10.90
CA PRO A 338 -9.20 0.49 10.87
C PRO A 338 -8.46 -0.82 10.60
N LYS A 339 -7.37 -0.75 9.84
CA LYS A 339 -6.49 -1.89 9.54
C LYS A 339 -5.53 -2.20 10.70
N LEU A 340 -6.07 -2.32 11.91
CA LEU A 340 -5.31 -2.79 13.07
C LEU A 340 -5.06 -4.29 12.95
N LEU A 341 -3.81 -4.71 13.03
CA LEU A 341 -3.41 -6.11 12.83
C LEU A 341 -4.15 -7.05 13.77
N ASP A 342 -4.21 -6.75 15.06
CA ASP A 342 -4.90 -7.60 16.07
C ASP A 342 -6.40 -7.66 15.81
N LEU A 343 -7.01 -6.55 15.41
CA LEU A 343 -8.43 -6.51 15.09
C LEU A 343 -8.73 -7.40 13.88
N LEU A 344 -7.93 -7.28 12.81
CA LEU A 344 -8.12 -8.06 11.59
C LEU A 344 -7.87 -9.55 11.79
N GLN A 345 -7.05 -9.94 12.76
CA GLN A 345 -6.87 -11.33 13.17
C GLN A 345 -8.09 -11.94 13.86
N THR A 346 -8.97 -11.10 14.44
CA THR A 346 -10.20 -11.57 15.09
C THR A 346 -11.41 -11.62 14.16
N VAL A 347 -11.31 -11.00 12.97
CA VAL A 347 -12.39 -10.98 11.99
C VAL A 347 -12.18 -12.12 11.00
N HIS A 348 -13.14 -13.04 10.91
CA HIS A 348 -13.01 -14.25 10.09
C HIS A 348 -14.08 -14.32 9.01
N ALA A 349 -13.65 -14.68 7.80
CA ALA A 349 -14.52 -15.09 6.69
C ALA A 349 -15.17 -16.45 6.95
N ALA A 350 -16.08 -16.88 6.09
CA ALA A 350 -16.82 -18.13 6.26
C ALA A 350 -15.94 -19.39 6.26
N ASN A 351 -14.80 -19.38 5.55
CA ASN A 351 -13.81 -20.45 5.54
C ASN A 351 -12.89 -20.47 6.76
N GLY A 352 -13.02 -19.51 7.68
CA GLY A 352 -12.15 -19.35 8.85
C GLY A 352 -10.89 -18.52 8.60
N GLU A 353 -10.64 -18.06 7.37
CA GLU A 353 -9.54 -17.14 7.07
C GLU A 353 -9.79 -15.78 7.73
N ASN A 354 -8.74 -15.19 8.32
CA ASN A 354 -8.84 -13.85 8.90
C ASN A 354 -8.45 -12.76 7.90
N LEU A 355 -8.78 -11.51 8.23
CA LEU A 355 -8.50 -10.35 7.37
C LEU A 355 -7.06 -9.78 7.53
N GLU A 356 -6.15 -10.47 8.23
CA GLU A 356 -4.80 -9.97 8.46
C GLU A 356 -4.06 -9.61 7.17
N SER A 357 -4.29 -10.38 6.10
CA SER A 357 -3.67 -10.20 4.79
C SER A 357 -4.10 -8.93 4.05
N VAL A 358 -5.18 -8.25 4.49
CA VAL A 358 -5.57 -6.91 4.04
C VAL A 358 -4.52 -5.86 4.44
N VAL A 359 -3.70 -6.12 5.48
CA VAL A 359 -2.51 -5.32 5.77
C VAL A 359 -1.33 -5.82 4.94
N SER A 360 -1.10 -5.23 3.79
CA SER A 360 -0.05 -5.68 2.88
C SER A 360 1.31 -5.03 3.17
N PHE A 361 2.12 -5.70 3.97
CA PHE A 361 3.54 -5.34 4.09
C PHE A 361 4.37 -5.75 2.86
N GLY A 362 3.74 -6.39 1.84
CA GLY A 362 4.40 -6.90 0.66
C GLY A 362 5.42 -7.99 0.99
N TRP A 363 6.42 -8.15 0.10
CA TRP A 363 7.46 -9.17 0.27
C TRP A 363 8.26 -9.05 1.59
N TRP A 364 8.34 -7.86 2.18
CA TRP A 364 9.04 -7.61 3.43
C TRP A 364 8.22 -7.94 4.69
N GLY A 365 7.00 -8.45 4.54
CA GLY A 365 6.09 -8.75 5.66
C GLY A 365 6.69 -9.68 6.71
N TRP A 366 7.54 -10.64 6.32
CA TRP A 366 8.22 -11.56 7.23
C TRP A 366 9.19 -10.86 8.21
N VAL A 367 9.66 -9.64 7.87
CA VAL A 367 10.44 -8.78 8.77
C VAL A 367 9.54 -7.74 9.44
N ALA A 368 8.63 -7.11 8.67
CA ALA A 368 7.81 -6.02 9.14
C ALA A 368 6.84 -6.42 10.27
N LYS A 369 6.17 -7.58 10.16
CA LYS A 369 5.24 -8.07 11.17
C LYS A 369 5.91 -8.29 12.55
N PRO A 370 7.00 -9.08 12.68
CA PRO A 370 7.69 -9.23 13.96
C PRO A 370 8.13 -7.90 14.56
N MET A 371 8.60 -6.97 13.72
CA MET A 371 9.01 -5.64 14.19
C MET A 371 7.83 -4.84 14.74
N LEU A 372 6.67 -4.88 14.10
CA LEU A 372 5.45 -4.24 14.60
C LEU A 372 5.01 -4.83 15.93
N LEU A 373 5.04 -6.16 16.07
CA LEU A 373 4.69 -6.84 17.32
C LEU A 373 5.64 -6.44 18.47
N VAL A 374 6.94 -6.35 18.20
CA VAL A 374 7.92 -5.90 19.19
C VAL A 374 7.70 -4.43 19.56
N LEU A 375 7.41 -3.57 18.57
CA LEU A 375 7.14 -2.16 18.80
C LEU A 375 5.89 -1.97 19.69
N ARG A 376 4.82 -2.71 19.40
CA ARG A 376 3.60 -2.74 20.19
C ARG A 376 3.84 -3.26 21.60
N PHE A 377 4.63 -4.33 21.72
CA PHE A 377 5.01 -4.86 23.04
C PHE A 377 5.65 -3.78 23.92
N PHE A 378 6.57 -2.98 23.38
CA PHE A 378 7.17 -1.87 24.13
C PHE A 378 6.14 -0.83 24.53
N VAL A 379 5.25 -0.44 23.63
CA VAL A 379 4.22 0.57 23.93
C VAL A 379 3.25 0.07 25.00
N MET A 380 2.90 -1.21 24.99
CA MET A 380 1.98 -1.80 25.96
C MET A 380 2.62 -2.08 27.32
N HIS A 381 3.95 -2.31 27.39
CA HIS A 381 4.64 -2.81 28.60
C HIS A 381 5.69 -1.85 29.17
N GLY A 382 5.63 -0.56 28.94
CA GLY A 382 6.48 0.38 29.65
C GLY A 382 6.95 1.62 28.90
N ILE A 383 6.72 1.70 27.61
CA ILE A 383 7.08 2.88 26.81
C ILE A 383 5.81 3.40 26.13
N PRO A 384 4.91 4.11 26.83
CA PRO A 384 3.59 4.46 26.32
C PRO A 384 3.63 5.58 25.24
N ASN A 385 4.68 5.57 24.42
CA ASN A 385 4.86 6.53 23.33
C ASN A 385 5.58 5.87 22.15
N TRP A 386 4.99 5.94 20.98
CA TRP A 386 5.47 5.30 19.76
C TRP A 386 6.84 5.80 19.30
N GLY A 387 7.13 7.11 19.41
CA GLY A 387 8.42 7.66 19.01
C GLY A 387 9.57 7.15 19.88
N TRP A 388 9.38 7.08 21.20
CA TRP A 388 10.37 6.47 22.08
C TRP A 388 10.51 4.96 21.85
N ALA A 389 9.43 4.25 21.58
CA ALA A 389 9.46 2.83 21.24
C ALA A 389 10.24 2.58 19.94
N ILE A 390 10.08 3.44 18.91
CA ILE A 390 10.88 3.41 17.67
C ILE A 390 12.37 3.56 17.98
N LEU A 391 12.75 4.52 18.83
CA LEU A 391 14.15 4.73 19.21
C LEU A 391 14.72 3.54 19.97
N VAL A 392 13.98 2.95 20.91
CA VAL A 392 14.41 1.74 21.64
C VAL A 392 14.58 0.56 20.68
N LEU A 393 13.63 0.32 19.80
CA LEU A 393 13.75 -0.73 18.78
C LEU A 393 14.95 -0.46 17.87
N THR A 394 15.20 0.79 17.50
CA THR A 394 16.38 1.19 16.72
C THR A 394 17.69 0.85 17.44
N ILE A 395 17.77 1.10 18.74
CA ILE A 395 18.94 0.73 19.57
C ILE A 395 19.15 -0.78 19.55
N ILE A 396 18.10 -1.56 19.79
CA ILE A 396 18.16 -3.02 19.82
C ILE A 396 18.66 -3.57 18.49
N LEU A 397 18.09 -3.10 17.38
CA LEU A 397 18.49 -3.51 16.02
C LEU A 397 19.95 -3.17 15.73
N ASN A 398 20.41 -1.95 16.10
CA ASN A 398 21.80 -1.55 15.92
C ASN A 398 22.77 -2.35 16.78
N VAL A 399 22.38 -2.72 18.00
CA VAL A 399 23.16 -3.61 18.89
C VAL A 399 23.21 -5.02 18.30
N ALA A 400 22.09 -5.56 17.85
CA ALA A 400 22.03 -6.88 17.20
C ALA A 400 22.92 -6.95 15.94
N MET A 401 23.06 -5.84 15.22
CA MET A 401 23.91 -5.72 14.02
C MET A 401 25.39 -5.40 14.34
N MET A 402 25.77 -5.22 15.61
CA MET A 402 27.15 -4.88 16.01
C MET A 402 28.20 -5.92 15.52
N PRO A 403 27.95 -7.26 15.61
CA PRO A 403 28.91 -8.24 15.10
C PRO A 403 29.23 -8.06 13.61
N THR A 404 28.24 -7.71 12.80
CA THR A 404 28.45 -7.48 11.34
C THR A 404 29.31 -6.25 11.09
N ARG A 405 29.15 -5.19 11.88
CA ARG A 405 30.00 -3.98 11.81
C ARG A 405 31.46 -4.29 12.19
N VAL A 406 31.68 -5.14 13.21
CA VAL A 406 33.03 -5.59 13.57
C VAL A 406 33.66 -6.41 12.44
N MET A 407 32.90 -7.30 11.80
CA MET A 407 33.39 -8.06 10.63
C MET A 407 33.78 -7.15 9.48
N MET A 408 32.95 -6.13 9.19
CA MET A 408 33.21 -5.11 8.15
C MET A 408 34.51 -4.34 8.44
N MET A 409 34.71 -3.92 9.71
CA MET A 409 35.94 -3.24 10.11
C MET A 409 37.19 -4.13 9.97
N LYS A 410 37.10 -5.42 10.36
CA LYS A 410 38.19 -6.39 10.14
C LYS A 410 38.54 -6.54 8.65
N SER A 411 37.53 -6.64 7.79
CA SER A 411 37.72 -6.71 6.33
C SER A 411 38.35 -5.41 5.78
N SER A 412 37.85 -4.25 6.25
CA SER A 412 38.40 -2.92 5.90
C SER A 412 39.86 -2.76 6.31
N LEU A 413 40.23 -3.21 7.51
CA LEU A 413 41.62 -3.19 7.97
C LEU A 413 42.53 -4.05 7.10
N LYS A 414 42.12 -5.27 6.76
CA LYS A 414 42.89 -6.15 5.84
C LYS A 414 43.09 -5.47 4.46
N MET A 415 42.04 -4.88 3.91
CA MET A 415 42.10 -4.15 2.64
C MET A 415 43.08 -2.97 2.72
N GLN A 416 43.09 -2.20 3.82
CA GLN A 416 44.02 -1.09 4.00
C GLN A 416 45.49 -1.52 4.10
N ARG A 417 45.76 -2.69 4.68
CA ARG A 417 47.14 -3.26 4.77
C ARG A 417 47.71 -3.55 3.38
N ILE A 418 46.90 -4.10 2.47
CA ILE A 418 47.36 -4.48 1.10
C ILE A 418 47.25 -3.31 0.10
N GLN A 419 46.65 -2.19 0.50
CA GLN A 419 46.41 -1.04 -0.39
C GLN A 419 47.72 -0.51 -1.08
N PRO A 420 48.89 -0.44 -0.40
CA PRO A 420 50.16 -0.02 -1.06
C PRO A 420 50.54 -0.93 -2.21
N GLN A 421 50.30 -2.24 -2.10
CA GLN A 421 50.57 -3.22 -3.14
C GLN A 421 49.59 -3.06 -4.31
N ILE A 422 48.32 -2.82 -4.01
CA ILE A 422 47.29 -2.49 -5.00
C ILE A 422 47.66 -1.20 -5.77
N ASP A 423 48.09 -0.17 -5.04
CA ASP A 423 48.54 1.09 -5.67
C ASP A 423 49.76 0.88 -6.59
N ALA A 424 50.70 0.00 -6.21
CA ALA A 424 51.83 -0.37 -7.04
C ALA A 424 51.42 -1.14 -8.32
N ILE A 425 50.45 -2.06 -8.20
CA ILE A 425 49.87 -2.74 -9.37
C ILE A 425 49.23 -1.70 -10.30
N LYS A 426 48.38 -0.84 -9.78
CA LYS A 426 47.71 0.22 -10.56
C LYS A 426 48.70 1.13 -11.26
N ALA A 427 49.81 1.50 -10.61
CA ALA A 427 50.86 2.33 -11.20
C ALA A 427 51.55 1.66 -12.39
N ARG A 428 51.82 0.33 -12.34
CA ARG A 428 52.41 -0.42 -13.46
C ARG A 428 51.52 -0.39 -14.71
N TYR A 429 50.23 -0.39 -14.54
CA TYR A 429 49.27 -0.41 -15.64
C TYR A 429 48.70 0.99 -15.98
N ALA A 430 49.16 2.07 -15.32
CA ALA A 430 48.66 3.43 -15.53
C ALA A 430 48.84 3.95 -16.97
N LYS A 431 49.90 3.48 -17.65
CA LYS A 431 50.22 3.85 -19.04
C LYS A 431 49.25 3.31 -20.10
N TYR A 432 48.40 2.34 -19.75
CA TYR A 432 47.45 1.74 -20.70
C TYR A 432 46.09 2.43 -20.63
N LYS A 433 45.45 2.62 -21.78
CA LYS A 433 44.08 3.17 -21.86
C LYS A 433 43.08 2.25 -21.17
N THR A 434 41.94 2.79 -20.72
CA THR A 434 40.88 2.03 -20.04
C THR A 434 40.31 0.89 -20.86
N THR A 435 40.37 0.97 -22.18
CA THR A 435 39.88 -0.04 -23.14
C THR A 435 40.94 -1.08 -23.51
N ASP A 436 42.20 -0.95 -23.04
CA ASP A 436 43.30 -1.89 -23.37
C ASP A 436 43.06 -3.24 -22.65
N PRO A 437 43.18 -4.39 -23.36
CA PRO A 437 43.03 -5.73 -22.76
C PRO A 437 43.92 -5.97 -21.53
N ARG A 438 45.08 -5.34 -21.47
CA ARG A 438 45.99 -5.44 -20.31
C ARG A 438 45.42 -4.88 -19.01
N ARG A 439 44.35 -4.12 -19.08
CA ARG A 439 43.58 -3.74 -17.87
C ARG A 439 42.87 -4.93 -17.21
N GLN A 440 42.57 -5.97 -17.98
CA GLN A 440 42.04 -7.23 -17.43
C GLN A 440 43.11 -7.95 -16.61
N ASP A 441 44.38 -7.94 -17.08
CA ASP A 441 45.50 -8.52 -16.33
C ASP A 441 45.75 -7.78 -15.01
N MET A 442 45.62 -6.44 -15.01
CA MET A 442 45.67 -5.64 -13.79
C MET A 442 44.60 -6.08 -12.79
N ASN A 443 43.35 -6.23 -13.25
CA ASN A 443 42.24 -6.66 -12.38
C ASN A 443 42.49 -8.07 -11.84
N LYS A 444 42.97 -8.99 -12.68
CA LYS A 444 43.35 -10.35 -12.30
C LYS A 444 44.45 -10.33 -11.23
N GLU A 445 45.52 -9.57 -11.43
CA GLU A 445 46.63 -9.46 -10.48
C GLU A 445 46.17 -8.87 -9.14
N MET A 446 45.28 -7.87 -9.16
CA MET A 446 44.65 -7.33 -7.94
C MET A 446 43.78 -8.37 -7.23
N PHE A 447 42.99 -9.16 -7.98
CA PHE A 447 42.19 -10.25 -7.45
C PHE A 447 43.03 -11.35 -6.79
N ASP A 448 44.09 -11.77 -7.47
CA ASP A 448 45.00 -12.80 -6.97
C ASP A 448 45.71 -12.33 -5.69
N LEU A 449 46.12 -11.06 -5.63
CA LEU A 449 46.67 -10.45 -4.42
C LEU A 449 45.69 -10.48 -3.27
N GLN A 450 44.43 -10.04 -3.50
CA GLN A 450 43.38 -10.02 -2.48
C GLN A 450 43.08 -11.43 -1.98
N ARG A 451 43.02 -12.41 -2.88
CA ARG A 451 42.80 -13.82 -2.55
C ARG A 451 43.97 -14.41 -1.74
N LYS A 452 45.20 -14.11 -2.10
CA LYS A 452 46.44 -14.55 -1.41
C LYS A 452 46.49 -14.01 0.03
N GLU A 453 46.09 -12.76 0.23
CA GLU A 453 46.06 -12.10 1.55
C GLU A 453 44.78 -12.38 2.34
N GLY A 454 43.91 -13.25 1.85
CA GLY A 454 42.67 -13.65 2.53
C GLY A 454 41.70 -12.48 2.71
N VAL A 455 41.70 -11.52 1.78
CA VAL A 455 40.75 -10.40 1.75
C VAL A 455 39.56 -10.81 0.90
N ASN A 456 38.42 -11.00 1.58
CA ASN A 456 37.17 -11.26 0.88
C ASN A 456 36.59 -9.94 0.35
N MET A 457 36.47 -9.81 -0.98
CA MET A 457 35.89 -8.63 -1.63
C MET A 457 34.43 -8.38 -1.20
N PHE A 458 33.68 -9.45 -0.93
CA PHE A 458 32.31 -9.36 -0.45
C PHE A 458 32.23 -9.09 1.06
N GLY A 459 33.33 -9.23 1.81
CA GLY A 459 33.35 -9.02 3.25
C GLY A 459 33.04 -7.58 3.69
N GLY A 460 33.23 -6.61 2.79
CA GLY A 460 32.88 -5.20 3.01
C GLY A 460 31.42 -4.87 2.72
N CYS A 461 30.77 -5.54 1.76
CA CYS A 461 29.38 -5.25 1.36
C CYS A 461 28.36 -6.23 1.96
N LEU A 462 28.78 -7.43 2.43
CA LEU A 462 27.90 -8.43 3.02
C LEU A 462 27.05 -7.89 4.18
N PRO A 463 27.61 -7.12 5.13
CA PRO A 463 26.82 -6.49 6.18
C PRO A 463 25.75 -5.52 5.65
N MET A 464 26.06 -4.81 4.57
CA MET A 464 25.11 -3.91 3.92
C MET A 464 23.95 -4.71 3.29
N LEU A 465 24.24 -5.83 2.63
CA LEU A 465 23.20 -6.71 2.07
C LEU A 465 22.29 -7.29 3.18
N LEU A 466 22.83 -7.62 4.33
CA LEU A 466 22.06 -8.10 5.47
C LEU A 466 21.21 -6.99 6.11
N GLN A 467 21.64 -5.74 6.01
CA GLN A 467 20.91 -4.59 6.54
C GLN A 467 19.71 -4.19 5.68
N TYR A 468 19.70 -4.48 4.37
CA TYR A 468 18.59 -4.11 3.48
C TYR A 468 17.23 -4.71 3.89
N PRO A 469 17.11 -6.02 4.18
CA PRO A 469 15.84 -6.58 4.65
C PRO A 469 15.30 -5.89 5.91
N LEU A 470 16.18 -5.58 6.87
CA LEU A 470 15.80 -4.86 8.07
C LEU A 470 15.31 -3.45 7.76
N LEU A 471 16.04 -2.73 6.92
CA LEU A 471 15.70 -1.37 6.51
C LEU A 471 14.33 -1.31 5.81
N PHE A 472 14.15 -2.16 4.79
CA PHE A 472 12.91 -2.18 4.02
C PHE A 472 11.73 -2.73 4.82
N GLY A 473 11.98 -3.74 5.68
CA GLY A 473 10.96 -4.26 6.59
C GLY A 473 10.50 -3.19 7.59
N PHE A 474 11.45 -2.46 8.16
CA PHE A 474 11.15 -1.37 9.10
C PHE A 474 10.41 -0.21 8.41
N TYR A 475 10.88 0.19 7.22
CA TYR A 475 10.21 1.20 6.41
C TYR A 475 8.76 0.82 6.10
N ARG A 476 8.54 -0.42 5.62
CA ARG A 476 7.19 -0.92 5.33
C ARG A 476 6.33 -0.98 6.58
N MET A 477 6.89 -1.44 7.70
CA MET A 477 6.18 -1.48 8.97
C MET A 477 5.70 -0.09 9.39
N LEU A 478 6.59 0.91 9.38
CA LEU A 478 6.25 2.27 9.78
C LEU A 478 5.24 2.95 8.83
N MET A 479 5.29 2.64 7.53
CA MET A 479 4.32 3.19 6.57
C MET A 479 2.90 2.63 6.76
N TYR A 480 2.77 1.36 7.10
CA TYR A 480 1.47 0.68 7.13
C TYR A 480 0.89 0.52 8.55
N ALA A 481 1.65 0.89 9.58
CA ALA A 481 1.18 0.84 10.96
C ALA A 481 0.23 2.01 11.24
N ILE A 482 -1.07 1.73 11.28
CA ILE A 482 -2.11 2.72 11.63
C ILE A 482 -1.89 3.31 13.03
N GLU A 483 -1.21 2.58 13.91
CA GLU A 483 -0.86 3.00 15.26
C GLU A 483 0.02 4.25 15.32
N LEU A 484 0.74 4.53 14.23
CA LEU A 484 1.59 5.72 14.13
C LEU A 484 0.83 6.95 13.63
N ARG A 485 -0.36 6.74 13.05
CA ARG A 485 -1.22 7.82 12.58
C ARG A 485 -1.67 8.67 13.76
N GLN A 486 -1.37 9.97 13.69
CA GLN A 486 -1.63 10.95 14.76
C GLN A 486 -0.95 10.62 16.11
N ALA A 487 0.08 9.76 16.09
CA ALA A 487 0.90 9.50 17.25
C ALA A 487 1.91 10.65 17.44
N HIS A 488 1.75 11.39 18.53
CA HIS A 488 2.58 12.55 18.87
C HIS A 488 3.93 12.14 19.47
N TRP A 489 5.01 12.80 19.07
CA TRP A 489 6.32 12.70 19.70
C TRP A 489 7.06 14.04 19.66
N MET A 490 7.38 14.61 20.83
CA MET A 490 8.03 15.93 20.99
C MET A 490 7.33 17.03 20.18
N TRP A 491 7.95 17.50 19.08
CA TRP A 491 7.38 18.51 18.17
C TRP A 491 6.58 17.92 17.00
N LEU A 492 6.61 16.59 16.84
CA LEU A 492 5.91 15.91 15.76
C LEU A 492 4.48 15.60 16.19
N PRO A 493 3.48 16.17 15.53
CA PRO A 493 2.07 15.88 15.85
C PRO A 493 1.63 14.50 15.36
N ASP A 494 2.30 13.98 14.32
CA ASP A 494 1.96 12.73 13.66
C ASP A 494 3.22 12.02 13.14
N LEU A 495 3.50 10.81 13.64
CA LEU A 495 4.65 10.02 13.21
C LEU A 495 4.45 9.39 11.81
N SER A 496 3.23 9.31 11.32
CA SER A 496 2.93 8.82 9.96
C SER A 496 3.08 9.91 8.90
N ALA A 497 2.94 11.18 9.28
CA ALA A 497 3.07 12.34 8.41
C ALA A 497 4.52 12.89 8.35
N PRO A 498 4.88 13.64 7.31
CA PRO A 498 6.17 14.34 7.26
C PRO A 498 6.36 15.33 8.42
N ASP A 499 7.62 15.56 8.79
CA ASP A 499 7.98 16.54 9.83
C ASP A 499 7.61 17.96 9.37
N PRO A 500 6.65 18.65 10.02
CA PRO A 500 6.20 19.98 9.59
C PRO A 500 7.30 21.04 9.68
N LEU A 501 8.27 20.87 10.57
CA LEU A 501 9.40 21.78 10.74
C LEU A 501 10.65 21.35 9.94
N HIS A 502 10.61 20.19 9.29
CA HIS A 502 11.72 19.58 8.53
C HIS A 502 13.02 19.41 9.33
N VAL A 503 12.93 19.40 10.67
CA VAL A 503 14.09 19.22 11.56
C VAL A 503 14.71 17.86 11.37
N LEU A 504 13.89 16.79 11.29
CA LEU A 504 14.38 15.43 11.09
C LEU A 504 15.09 15.22 9.73
N PRO A 505 14.55 15.65 8.58
CA PRO A 505 15.27 15.59 7.30
C PRO A 505 16.63 16.29 7.35
N VAL A 506 16.70 17.50 7.90
CA VAL A 506 17.97 18.24 8.06
C VAL A 506 18.92 17.48 8.99
N PHE A 507 18.41 16.96 10.10
CA PHE A 507 19.23 16.16 11.04
C PHE A 507 19.76 14.88 10.38
N VAL A 508 18.97 14.22 9.52
CA VAL A 508 19.41 13.04 8.74
C VAL A 508 20.56 13.43 7.80
N ILE A 509 20.46 14.55 7.07
CA ILE A 509 21.53 15.05 6.19
C ILE A 509 22.82 15.24 6.98
N VAL A 510 22.74 15.98 8.09
CA VAL A 510 23.91 16.29 8.94
C VAL A 510 24.51 15.01 9.53
N SER A 511 23.67 14.13 10.08
CA SER A 511 24.14 12.88 10.69
C SER A 511 24.74 11.91 9.67
N MET A 512 24.21 11.85 8.44
CA MET A 512 24.82 11.08 7.34
C MET A 512 26.17 11.66 6.93
N PHE A 513 26.27 12.98 6.82
CA PHE A 513 27.55 13.64 6.52
C PHE A 513 28.59 13.32 7.60
N LEU A 514 28.23 13.45 8.89
CA LEU A 514 29.10 13.09 10.00
C LEU A 514 29.50 11.62 9.96
N SER A 515 28.58 10.73 9.67
CA SER A 515 28.84 9.29 9.54
C SER A 515 29.88 9.02 8.44
N GLN A 516 29.76 9.65 7.28
CA GLN A 516 30.74 9.53 6.19
C GLN A 516 32.10 10.08 6.57
N PHE A 517 32.14 11.16 7.33
CA PHE A 517 33.40 11.77 7.77
C PHE A 517 34.16 10.89 8.77
N PHE A 518 33.46 10.23 9.68
CA PHE A 518 34.07 9.36 10.70
C PHE A 518 34.36 7.93 10.21
N THR A 519 33.73 7.50 9.12
CA THR A 519 33.89 6.12 8.61
C THR A 519 35.01 6.05 7.57
N PRO A 520 36.07 5.25 7.81
CA PRO A 520 37.14 5.07 6.84
C PRO A 520 36.61 4.32 5.61
N SER A 521 36.84 4.85 4.43
CA SER A 521 36.45 4.21 3.13
C SER A 521 37.70 3.68 2.42
N PRO A 522 38.13 2.43 2.70
CA PRO A 522 39.29 1.85 2.06
C PRO A 522 39.03 1.56 0.58
N GLY A 523 40.03 1.86 -0.27
CA GLY A 523 39.95 1.55 -1.69
C GLY A 523 39.33 2.61 -2.59
N MET A 524 38.72 3.65 -2.02
CA MET A 524 38.24 4.80 -2.79
C MET A 524 39.24 5.92 -2.89
N ASP A 525 39.26 6.62 -4.03
CA ASP A 525 40.01 7.86 -4.19
C ASP A 525 39.38 8.99 -3.37
N GLN A 526 40.23 9.94 -2.95
CA GLN A 526 39.80 11.05 -2.09
C GLN A 526 38.70 11.92 -2.73
N SER A 527 38.73 12.07 -4.05
CA SER A 527 37.69 12.77 -4.83
C SER A 527 36.36 12.03 -4.81
N GLN A 528 36.38 10.71 -4.98
CA GLN A 528 35.19 9.85 -4.91
C GLN A 528 34.58 9.87 -3.50
N GLN A 529 35.42 9.78 -2.46
CA GLN A 529 34.97 9.82 -1.08
C GLN A 529 34.30 11.16 -0.76
N ARG A 530 34.87 12.28 -1.19
CA ARG A 530 34.26 13.61 -1.01
C ARG A 530 32.94 13.74 -1.76
N MET A 531 32.89 13.31 -3.02
CA MET A 531 31.67 13.32 -3.83
C MET A 531 30.56 12.53 -3.14
N MET A 532 30.83 11.29 -2.69
CA MET A 532 29.86 10.48 -1.97
C MET A 532 29.43 11.11 -0.63
N ALA A 533 30.37 11.72 0.09
CA ALA A 533 30.07 12.34 1.39
C ALA A 533 29.09 13.53 1.29
N PHE A 534 29.06 14.23 0.17
CA PHE A 534 28.14 15.35 -0.05
C PHE A 534 26.87 14.94 -0.80
N MET A 535 27.02 14.14 -1.87
CA MET A 535 25.92 13.84 -2.77
C MET A 535 24.91 12.88 -2.16
N MET A 536 25.38 11.82 -1.45
CA MET A 536 24.46 10.86 -0.84
C MET A 536 23.58 11.48 0.25
N PRO A 537 24.11 12.25 1.22
CA PRO A 537 23.25 12.93 2.19
C PRO A 537 22.25 13.90 1.56
N ALA A 538 22.65 14.61 0.49
CA ALA A 538 21.76 15.53 -0.21
C ALA A 538 20.58 14.79 -0.88
N ILE A 539 20.86 13.69 -1.62
CA ILE A 539 19.83 12.88 -2.27
C ILE A 539 18.87 12.28 -1.24
N PHE A 540 19.42 11.67 -0.19
CA PHE A 540 18.59 11.08 0.87
C PHE A 540 17.80 12.14 1.64
N GLY A 541 18.37 13.31 1.88
CA GLY A 541 17.67 14.40 2.53
C GLY A 541 16.46 14.90 1.76
N VAL A 542 16.60 15.08 0.43
CA VAL A 542 15.48 15.44 -0.44
C VAL A 542 14.42 14.34 -0.44
N MET A 543 14.85 13.07 -0.49
CA MET A 543 13.91 11.95 -0.42
C MET A 543 13.17 11.89 0.92
N MET A 544 13.83 12.24 2.04
CA MET A 544 13.23 12.24 3.38
C MET A 544 12.26 13.40 3.61
N TRP A 545 12.22 14.39 2.71
CA TRP A 545 11.42 15.62 2.88
C TRP A 545 9.91 15.32 3.00
N ASN A 546 9.45 14.32 2.24
CA ASN A 546 8.04 13.93 2.18
C ASN A 546 7.76 12.55 2.81
N ILE A 547 8.71 12.01 3.57
CA ILE A 547 8.54 10.70 4.24
C ILE A 547 8.02 10.91 5.65
N GLY A 548 7.17 9.98 6.12
CA GLY A 548 6.63 10.00 7.49
C GLY A 548 7.71 10.13 8.56
N SER A 549 7.44 10.98 9.55
CA SER A 549 8.38 11.35 10.62
C SER A 549 8.93 10.16 11.40
N GLY A 550 8.14 9.08 11.57
CA GLY A 550 8.60 7.85 12.23
C GLY A 550 9.76 7.18 11.48
N VAL A 551 9.76 7.19 10.15
CA VAL A 551 10.86 6.67 9.32
C VAL A 551 12.08 7.56 9.45
N ALA A 552 11.88 8.89 9.36
CA ALA A 552 12.97 9.85 9.51
C ALA A 552 13.60 9.76 10.91
N LEU A 553 12.81 9.56 11.97
CA LEU A 553 13.24 9.37 13.34
C LEU A 553 14.11 8.11 13.50
N TYR A 554 13.65 6.97 12.93
CA TYR A 554 14.44 5.74 12.89
C TYR A 554 15.78 5.97 12.19
N TRP A 555 15.78 6.63 11.03
CA TRP A 555 17.01 6.89 10.25
C TRP A 555 17.97 7.80 11.01
N ALA A 556 17.46 8.88 11.58
CA ALA A 556 18.24 9.81 12.42
C ALA A 556 18.87 9.09 13.62
N GLY A 557 18.08 8.29 14.34
CA GLY A 557 18.53 7.49 15.47
C GLY A 557 19.60 6.46 15.06
N SER A 558 19.39 5.75 13.92
CA SER A 558 20.36 4.78 13.39
C SER A 558 21.68 5.42 13.00
N ASN A 559 21.65 6.61 12.37
CA ASN A 559 22.86 7.34 12.02
C ASN A 559 23.62 7.79 13.26
N LEU A 560 22.94 8.35 14.25
CA LEU A 560 23.56 8.80 15.51
C LEU A 560 24.22 7.64 16.24
N LEU A 561 23.51 6.50 16.36
CA LEU A 561 24.08 5.28 16.93
C LEU A 561 25.27 4.76 16.11
N GLY A 562 25.18 4.85 14.78
CA GLY A 562 26.27 4.50 13.88
C GLY A 562 27.52 5.32 14.12
N VAL A 563 27.39 6.64 14.28
CA VAL A 563 28.50 7.54 14.64
C VAL A 563 29.07 7.20 16.01
N ALA A 564 28.21 6.99 17.01
CA ALA A 564 28.66 6.60 18.36
C ALA A 564 29.43 5.26 18.34
N GLN A 565 28.90 4.24 17.66
CA GLN A 565 29.57 2.96 17.49
C GLN A 565 30.92 3.12 16.75
N GLN A 566 30.98 3.94 15.72
CA GLN A 566 32.21 4.20 15.00
C GLN A 566 33.27 4.90 15.88
N MET A 567 32.83 5.86 16.73
CA MET A 567 33.75 6.49 17.69
C MET A 567 34.32 5.48 18.69
N VAL A 568 33.51 4.59 19.20
CA VAL A 568 33.97 3.49 20.10
C VAL A 568 34.94 2.58 19.33
N MET A 569 34.59 2.15 18.13
CA MET A 569 35.43 1.28 17.31
C MET A 569 36.77 1.96 16.94
N ASN A 570 36.77 3.26 16.71
CA ASN A 570 37.99 4.04 16.45
C ASN A 570 38.93 4.08 17.66
N ARG A 571 38.46 3.84 18.86
CA ARG A 571 39.29 3.75 20.09
C ARG A 571 39.87 2.36 20.33
N THR A 572 39.37 1.34 19.64
CA THR A 572 39.90 -0.03 19.73
C THR A 572 41.29 -0.14 19.07
N SER A 573 42.03 -1.22 19.36
CA SER A 573 43.33 -1.50 18.72
C SER A 573 43.25 -1.53 17.19
N MET A 574 42.17 -2.11 16.66
CA MET A 574 41.91 -2.13 15.20
C MET A 574 41.74 -0.72 14.63
N GLY A 575 40.98 0.15 15.31
CA GLY A 575 40.77 1.53 14.87
C GLY A 575 42.03 2.39 14.95
N GLN A 576 42.87 2.16 15.97
CA GLN A 576 44.17 2.81 16.12
C GLN A 576 45.13 2.39 14.99
N GLU A 577 45.19 1.10 14.68
CA GLU A 577 46.00 0.57 13.58
C GLU A 577 45.55 1.17 12.23
N MET A 578 44.26 1.20 11.95
CA MET A 578 43.72 1.81 10.72
C MET A 578 44.16 3.27 10.57
N ARG A 579 44.07 4.06 11.63
CA ARG A 579 44.53 5.47 11.65
C ARG A 579 46.04 5.58 11.43
N ALA A 580 46.83 4.72 12.05
CA ALA A 580 48.28 4.70 11.86
C ALA A 580 48.65 4.39 10.40
N ILE A 581 47.97 3.43 9.77
CA ILE A 581 48.18 3.11 8.32
C ILE A 581 47.82 4.33 7.45
N GLN A 582 46.71 4.98 7.72
CA GLN A 582 46.24 6.18 6.98
C GLN A 582 47.20 7.36 7.14
N ALA A 583 47.69 7.63 8.36
CA ALA A 583 48.67 8.68 8.65
C ALA A 583 49.98 8.45 7.90
N ARG A 584 50.52 7.20 7.93
CA ARG A 584 51.72 6.82 7.17
C ARG A 584 51.54 7.01 5.65
N ARG A 585 50.34 6.71 5.14
CA ARG A 585 50.00 6.89 3.73
C ARG A 585 49.92 8.36 3.33
N ALA A 586 49.28 9.19 4.17
CA ALA A 586 49.20 10.63 3.96
C ALA A 586 50.58 11.28 3.95
N ALA A 587 51.50 10.85 4.84
CA ALA A 587 52.89 11.33 4.89
C ALA A 587 53.70 10.94 3.63
N ARG A 588 53.46 9.72 3.08
CA ARG A 588 54.11 9.29 1.82
C ARG A 588 53.64 10.05 0.57
N LYS A 589 52.39 10.52 0.54
CA LYS A 589 51.86 11.35 -0.58
C LYS A 589 52.34 12.79 -0.56
N LYS A 590 52.83 13.28 0.57
CA LYS A 590 53.38 14.65 0.72
C LYS A 590 54.87 14.73 0.38
N LYS A 591 55.58 13.60 0.36
CA LYS A 591 56.95 13.44 -0.18
C LYS A 591 56.87 13.05 -1.66
#